data_f8e2bb6353a40a6a1cbdd193118d9fe0
#
_entry.id   f8e2bb6353a40a6a1cbdd193118d9fe0
#
_cell.length_a   1.000
_cell.length_b   1.000
_cell.length_c   1.000
_cell.angle_alpha   90.00
_cell.angle_beta   90.00
_cell.angle_gamma   90.00
#
_symmetry.space_group_name_H-M   'P 1'
#
loop_
_entity.id
_entity.type
_entity.pdbx_description
1 polymer ?
#
loop_
_entity_poly.entity_id
_entity_poly.type
_entity_poly.pdbx_seq_one_letter_code
_entity_poly.pdbx_strand_id
1 'polypeptide(L)'
;IMPKINGLELCRLYRQTFGYQSPVIMLTALGTTEDIVKGLDAGADDYLVKPFSFQELEARIKALLRRNKEVTSNLLTCDNLILDCNTRKAKRGNIDIDLTVKEYRLLEYFMTHQGVALSRITLLKDVWDKNFDTNTNIVDVYVNYLRVKIDRDFDKKLIHTVVGLGYIMNT
;
A
#
# COMPACT_ATOMS: atom_id res chain seq x y z
N ILE A 1 -19.79 -23.16 -18.74
CA ILE A 1 -20.49 -23.00 -17.45
C ILE A 1 -19.76 -23.89 -16.45
N MET A 2 -19.18 -23.28 -15.40
CA MET A 2 -18.53 -24.04 -14.33
C MET A 2 -19.62 -24.57 -13.38
N PRO A 3 -19.65 -25.89 -13.09
CA PRO A 3 -20.63 -26.43 -12.15
C PRO A 3 -20.22 -26.04 -10.72
N LYS A 4 -21.13 -25.41 -9.98
CA LYS A 4 -21.12 -25.06 -8.55
C LYS A 4 -20.71 -23.62 -8.17
N ILE A 5 -19.76 -22.96 -8.82
CA ILE A 5 -19.34 -21.57 -8.48
C ILE A 5 -19.20 -20.78 -9.79
N ASN A 6 -19.80 -19.61 -9.88
CA ASN A 6 -19.61 -18.74 -11.04
C ASN A 6 -18.30 -17.94 -10.91
N GLY A 7 -17.81 -17.39 -12.04
CA GLY A 7 -16.52 -16.69 -12.06
C GLY A 7 -16.45 -15.45 -11.15
N LEU A 8 -17.56 -14.75 -10.95
CA LEU A 8 -17.65 -13.59 -10.07
C LEU A 8 -17.49 -13.99 -8.59
N GLU A 9 -18.17 -15.05 -8.19
CA GLU A 9 -18.05 -15.60 -6.83
C GLU A 9 -16.66 -16.15 -6.57
N LEU A 10 -16.07 -16.83 -7.55
CA LEU A 10 -14.69 -17.32 -7.45
C LEU A 10 -13.70 -16.16 -7.28
N CYS A 11 -13.87 -15.08 -8.05
CA CYS A 11 -13.03 -13.89 -7.94
C CYS A 11 -13.13 -13.25 -6.55
N ARG A 12 -14.34 -13.07 -6.02
CA ARG A 12 -14.57 -12.54 -4.66
C ARG A 12 -13.92 -13.41 -3.59
N LEU A 13 -14.12 -14.72 -3.67
CA LEU A 13 -13.54 -15.68 -2.73
C LEU A 13 -12.02 -15.65 -2.78
N TYR A 14 -11.45 -15.59 -3.99
CA TYR A 14 -10.01 -15.47 -4.17
C TYR A 14 -9.48 -14.19 -3.50
N ARG A 15 -10.16 -13.04 -3.70
CA ARG A 15 -9.78 -11.77 -3.07
C ARG A 15 -9.91 -11.80 -1.54
N GLN A 16 -10.93 -12.44 -1.01
CA GLN A 16 -11.08 -12.61 0.44
C GLN A 16 -9.95 -13.46 1.05
N THR A 17 -9.50 -14.48 0.32
CA THR A 17 -8.50 -15.42 0.83
C THR A 17 -7.06 -14.92 0.63
N PHE A 18 -6.76 -14.36 -0.55
CA PHE A 18 -5.39 -14.02 -0.97
C PHE A 18 -5.16 -12.52 -1.17
N GLY A 19 -6.18 -11.68 -1.02
CA GLY A 19 -6.08 -10.24 -1.25
C GLY A 19 -5.79 -9.88 -2.70
N TYR A 20 -5.08 -8.76 -2.90
CA TYR A 20 -4.76 -8.20 -4.22
C TYR A 20 -3.30 -8.42 -4.63
N GLN A 21 -2.61 -9.38 -4.05
CA GLN A 21 -1.19 -9.65 -4.35
C GLN A 21 -0.96 -10.17 -5.76
N SER A 22 -1.89 -10.97 -6.29
CA SER A 22 -1.79 -11.48 -7.65
C SER A 22 -2.86 -10.86 -8.54
N PRO A 23 -2.52 -10.37 -9.73
CA PRO A 23 -3.50 -9.84 -10.67
C PRO A 23 -4.44 -10.94 -11.18
N VAL A 24 -5.70 -10.60 -11.37
CA VAL A 24 -6.76 -11.48 -11.86
C VAL A 24 -7.35 -10.91 -13.14
N ILE A 25 -7.31 -11.66 -14.24
CA ILE A 25 -8.04 -11.36 -15.48
C ILE A 25 -9.25 -12.29 -15.58
N MET A 26 -10.42 -11.74 -15.78
CA MET A 26 -11.61 -12.53 -16.09
C MET A 26 -11.73 -12.75 -17.60
N LEU A 27 -11.79 -14.03 -18.01
CA LEU A 27 -12.02 -14.44 -19.40
C LEU A 27 -13.44 -15.01 -19.55
N THR A 28 -14.33 -14.29 -20.27
CA THR A 28 -15.76 -14.60 -20.27
C THR A 28 -16.40 -14.39 -21.62
N ALA A 29 -17.56 -15.03 -21.86
CA ALA A 29 -18.41 -14.81 -23.01
C ALA A 29 -19.39 -13.62 -22.81
N LEU A 30 -19.52 -13.10 -21.59
CA LEU A 30 -20.39 -11.98 -21.25
C LEU A 30 -19.68 -10.67 -21.59
N GLY A 31 -20.29 -9.82 -22.41
CA GLY A 31 -19.64 -8.62 -22.95
C GLY A 31 -20.44 -7.33 -22.78
N THR A 32 -21.52 -7.34 -22.00
CA THR A 32 -22.23 -6.09 -21.71
C THR A 32 -21.46 -5.21 -20.76
N THR A 33 -21.69 -3.91 -20.83
CA THR A 33 -21.05 -2.95 -19.90
C THR A 33 -21.33 -3.33 -18.43
N GLU A 34 -22.54 -3.80 -18.15
CA GLU A 34 -22.93 -4.24 -16.81
C GLU A 34 -22.13 -5.47 -16.33
N ASP A 35 -21.86 -6.41 -17.23
CA ASP A 35 -21.09 -7.62 -16.91
C ASP A 35 -19.64 -7.26 -16.62
N ILE A 36 -19.06 -6.33 -17.40
CA ILE A 36 -17.70 -5.82 -17.20
C ILE A 36 -17.60 -5.14 -15.83
N VAL A 37 -18.52 -4.25 -15.51
CA VAL A 37 -18.56 -3.55 -14.21
C VAL A 37 -18.66 -4.57 -13.07
N LYS A 38 -19.58 -5.54 -13.15
CA LYS A 38 -19.71 -6.61 -12.13
C LYS A 38 -18.44 -7.43 -11.96
N GLY A 39 -17.69 -7.67 -13.06
CA GLY A 39 -16.41 -8.39 -13.02
C GLY A 39 -15.34 -7.60 -12.28
N LEU A 40 -15.22 -6.33 -12.58
CA LEU A 40 -14.27 -5.43 -11.91
C LEU A 40 -14.64 -5.20 -10.44
N ASP A 41 -15.92 -5.01 -10.14
CA ASP A 41 -16.43 -4.88 -8.75
C ASP A 41 -16.24 -6.17 -7.93
N ALA A 42 -16.19 -7.33 -8.59
CA ALA A 42 -15.86 -8.59 -7.94
C ALA A 42 -14.38 -8.71 -7.57
N GLY A 43 -13.56 -7.74 -7.97
CA GLY A 43 -12.13 -7.63 -7.66
C GLY A 43 -11.21 -8.11 -8.79
N ALA A 44 -11.69 -8.28 -10.02
CA ALA A 44 -10.82 -8.50 -11.18
C ALA A 44 -10.03 -7.21 -11.50
N ASP A 45 -8.77 -7.35 -11.91
CA ASP A 45 -7.93 -6.23 -12.34
C ASP A 45 -8.12 -5.91 -13.83
N ASP A 46 -8.60 -6.89 -14.59
CA ASP A 46 -8.96 -6.72 -16.00
C ASP A 46 -10.04 -7.73 -16.43
N TYR A 47 -10.70 -7.43 -17.53
CA TYR A 47 -11.82 -8.18 -18.05
C TYR A 47 -11.68 -8.33 -19.57
N LEU A 48 -11.71 -9.56 -20.09
CA LEU A 48 -11.53 -9.85 -21.50
C LEU A 48 -12.65 -10.74 -22.04
N VAL A 49 -13.35 -10.24 -23.05
CA VAL A 49 -14.52 -10.90 -23.64
C VAL A 49 -14.08 -11.87 -24.73
N LYS A 50 -14.64 -13.08 -24.71
CA LYS A 50 -14.47 -14.09 -25.78
C LYS A 50 -15.38 -13.79 -26.97
N PRO A 51 -14.91 -13.96 -28.22
CA PRO A 51 -13.55 -14.42 -28.62
C PRO A 51 -12.52 -13.30 -28.56
N PHE A 52 -11.29 -13.61 -28.12
CA PHE A 52 -10.16 -12.67 -28.08
C PHE A 52 -8.94 -13.27 -28.81
N SER A 53 -8.02 -12.41 -29.26
CA SER A 53 -6.75 -12.85 -29.82
C SER A 53 -5.74 -13.19 -28.71
N PHE A 54 -4.84 -14.14 -28.98
CA PHE A 54 -3.73 -14.44 -28.07
C PHE A 54 -2.85 -13.20 -27.82
N GLN A 55 -2.65 -12.38 -28.84
CA GLN A 55 -1.87 -11.15 -28.75
C GLN A 55 -2.51 -10.14 -27.76
N GLU A 56 -3.84 -10.01 -27.76
CA GLU A 56 -4.55 -9.16 -26.85
C GLU A 56 -4.40 -9.65 -25.39
N LEU A 57 -4.60 -10.95 -25.17
CA LEU A 57 -4.42 -11.54 -23.84
C LEU A 57 -2.98 -11.34 -23.34
N GLU A 58 -1.99 -11.59 -24.19
CA GLU A 58 -0.57 -11.40 -23.84
C GLU A 58 -0.26 -9.95 -23.48
N ALA A 59 -0.79 -8.98 -24.26
CA ALA A 59 -0.59 -7.56 -23.99
C ALA A 59 -1.17 -7.15 -22.64
N ARG A 60 -2.38 -7.63 -22.31
CA ARG A 60 -3.06 -7.37 -21.03
C ARG A 60 -2.32 -7.99 -19.86
N ILE A 61 -1.85 -9.23 -19.99
CA ILE A 61 -1.01 -9.88 -18.97
C ILE A 61 0.27 -9.08 -18.74
N LYS A 62 0.96 -8.67 -19.81
CA LYS A 62 2.18 -7.85 -19.70
C LYS A 62 1.89 -6.52 -18.99
N ALA A 63 0.76 -5.87 -19.29
CA ALA A 63 0.37 -4.62 -18.67
C ALA A 63 0.09 -4.79 -17.16
N LEU A 64 -0.62 -5.84 -16.77
CA LEU A 64 -0.89 -6.16 -15.37
C LEU A 64 0.38 -6.53 -14.59
N LEU A 65 1.25 -7.34 -15.20
CA LEU A 65 2.53 -7.71 -14.59
C LEU A 65 3.47 -6.50 -14.47
N ARG A 66 3.43 -5.54 -15.39
CA ARG A 66 4.18 -4.28 -15.28
C ARG A 66 3.67 -3.45 -14.11
N ARG A 67 2.34 -3.27 -13.97
CA ARG A 67 1.73 -2.61 -12.80
C ARG A 67 2.11 -3.33 -11.51
N ASN A 68 2.13 -4.66 -11.53
CA ASN A 68 2.51 -5.46 -10.36
C ASN A 68 4.04 -5.41 -10.10
N LYS A 69 4.89 -5.20 -11.11
CA LYS A 69 6.33 -4.96 -10.94
C LYS A 69 6.63 -3.59 -10.36
N GLU A 70 5.85 -2.59 -10.68
CA GLU A 70 5.88 -1.28 -9.99
C GLU A 70 5.39 -1.41 -8.54
N VAL A 71 4.51 -2.40 -8.27
CA VAL A 71 4.04 -2.80 -6.93
C VAL A 71 5.00 -3.81 -6.24
N THR A 72 5.89 -4.49 -6.95
CA THR A 72 6.86 -5.45 -6.34
C THR A 72 8.12 -4.80 -5.77
N SER A 73 8.25 -3.47 -5.84
CA SER A 73 9.13 -2.75 -4.92
C SER A 73 8.33 -2.08 -3.78
N ASN A 74 7.36 -2.77 -3.21
CA ASN A 74 6.65 -2.31 -2.00
C ASN A 74 7.51 -2.39 -0.73
N LEU A 75 8.83 -2.50 -0.92
CA LEU A 75 9.81 -2.29 0.12
C LEU A 75 10.26 -0.84 0.05
N LEU A 76 9.85 -0.06 1.02
CA LEU A 76 10.42 1.26 1.25
C LEU A 76 11.67 1.10 2.10
N THR A 77 12.73 1.80 1.74
CA THR A 77 14.01 1.74 2.45
C THR A 77 14.48 3.13 2.84
N CYS A 78 15.02 3.25 4.05
CA CYS A 78 15.68 4.46 4.53
C CYS A 78 16.86 4.02 5.40
N ASP A 79 18.09 4.14 4.90
CA ASP A 79 19.27 3.55 5.51
C ASP A 79 19.06 2.01 5.71
N ASN A 80 19.20 1.53 6.93
CA ASN A 80 18.98 0.14 7.31
C ASN A 80 17.54 -0.18 7.78
N LEU A 81 16.62 0.77 7.63
CA LEU A 81 15.20 0.57 7.87
C LEU A 81 14.50 0.13 6.59
N ILE A 82 13.76 -0.96 6.68
CA ILE A 82 12.96 -1.54 5.59
C ILE A 82 11.51 -1.63 6.04
N LEU A 83 10.59 -1.14 5.23
CA LEU A 83 9.15 -1.29 5.42
C LEU A 83 8.57 -2.08 4.25
N ASP A 84 8.02 -3.24 4.53
CA ASP A 84 7.27 -4.04 3.56
C ASP A 84 5.80 -3.59 3.57
N CYS A 85 5.40 -2.87 2.52
CA CYS A 85 4.04 -2.35 2.39
C CYS A 85 2.99 -3.44 2.14
N ASN A 86 3.40 -4.62 1.65
CA ASN A 86 2.48 -5.74 1.42
C ASN A 86 2.12 -6.42 2.74
N THR A 87 3.14 -6.73 3.55
CA THR A 87 2.96 -7.42 4.84
C THR A 87 2.74 -6.45 6.00
N ARG A 88 2.96 -5.14 5.78
CA ARG A 88 2.94 -4.06 6.79
C ARG A 88 3.92 -4.30 7.93
N LYS A 89 5.01 -5.00 7.64
CA LYS A 89 6.09 -5.27 8.60
C LYS A 89 7.25 -4.31 8.38
N ALA A 90 7.87 -3.89 9.45
CA ALA A 90 9.08 -3.09 9.40
C ALA A 90 10.24 -3.86 10.02
N LYS A 91 11.45 -3.58 9.51
CA LYS A 91 12.69 -4.14 10.05
C LYS A 91 13.78 -3.08 10.01
N ARG A 92 14.55 -2.94 11.08
CA ARG A 92 15.73 -2.08 11.08
C ARG A 92 16.97 -2.90 11.44
N GLY A 93 17.91 -3.00 10.49
CA GLY A 93 19.00 -3.95 10.56
C GLY A 93 18.48 -5.37 10.69
N ASN A 94 18.74 -6.03 11.83
CA ASN A 94 18.25 -7.39 12.13
C ASN A 94 17.08 -7.43 13.10
N ILE A 95 16.52 -6.27 13.48
CA ILE A 95 15.44 -6.16 14.48
C ILE A 95 14.11 -6.00 13.76
N ASP A 96 13.19 -6.92 13.99
CA ASP A 96 11.80 -6.80 13.54
C ASP A 96 11.06 -5.79 14.41
N ILE A 97 10.25 -4.94 13.78
CA ILE A 97 9.53 -3.84 14.43
C ILE A 97 8.04 -4.04 14.27
N ASP A 98 7.35 -4.25 15.36
CA ASP A 98 5.90 -4.33 15.39
C ASP A 98 5.28 -2.94 15.37
N LEU A 99 4.42 -2.69 14.38
CA LEU A 99 3.73 -1.43 14.18
C LEU A 99 2.22 -1.60 14.34
N THR A 100 1.61 -0.67 15.04
CA THR A 100 0.15 -0.51 14.96
C THR A 100 -0.24 0.06 13.60
N VAL A 101 -1.52 -0.01 13.23
CA VAL A 101 -2.02 0.51 11.94
C VAL A 101 -1.67 1.99 11.73
N LYS A 102 -1.72 2.80 12.77
CA LYS A 102 -1.41 4.24 12.67
C LYS A 102 0.09 4.52 12.62
N GLU A 103 0.89 3.76 13.34
CA GLU A 103 2.36 3.83 13.25
C GLU A 103 2.84 3.41 11.87
N TYR A 104 2.26 2.33 11.30
CA TYR A 104 2.55 1.90 9.95
C TYR A 104 2.26 3.01 8.93
N ARG A 105 1.03 3.58 8.94
CA ARG A 105 0.65 4.66 8.01
C ARG A 105 1.57 5.89 8.13
N LEU A 106 1.93 6.26 9.35
CA LEU A 106 2.83 7.38 9.58
C LEU A 106 4.25 7.09 9.07
N LEU A 107 4.75 5.87 9.31
CA LEU A 107 6.06 5.44 8.83
C LEU A 107 6.09 5.36 7.30
N GLU A 108 5.08 4.75 6.68
CA GLU A 108 4.91 4.68 5.23
C GLU A 108 4.92 6.09 4.61
N TYR A 109 4.19 7.03 5.21
CA TYR A 109 4.14 8.42 4.75
C TYR A 109 5.50 9.10 4.85
N PHE A 110 6.24 8.93 5.94
CA PHE A 110 7.60 9.42 6.05
C PHE A 110 8.55 8.81 5.01
N MET A 111 8.47 7.49 4.83
CA MET A 111 9.37 6.76 3.91
C MET A 111 9.08 7.06 2.44
N THR A 112 7.86 7.45 2.09
CA THR A 112 7.51 7.92 0.74
C THR A 112 7.88 9.38 0.49
N HIS A 113 8.13 10.16 1.57
CA HIS A 113 8.49 11.58 1.50
C HIS A 113 9.86 11.86 2.13
N GLN A 114 10.83 10.97 1.90
CA GLN A 114 12.18 11.14 2.43
C GLN A 114 12.81 12.46 1.96
N GLY A 115 13.51 13.13 2.86
CA GLY A 115 14.17 14.42 2.57
C GLY A 115 13.20 15.62 2.50
N VAL A 116 11.89 15.40 2.68
CA VAL A 116 10.87 16.46 2.67
C VAL A 116 10.47 16.81 4.10
N ALA A 117 10.51 18.09 4.44
CA ALA A 117 10.01 18.57 5.73
C ALA A 117 8.48 18.62 5.71
N LEU A 118 7.84 17.81 6.55
CA LEU A 118 6.40 17.63 6.63
C LEU A 118 5.82 18.38 7.81
N SER A 119 4.85 19.25 7.56
CA SER A 119 4.18 19.99 8.63
C SER A 119 3.28 19.07 9.45
N ARG A 120 3.04 19.43 10.74
CA ARG A 120 2.09 18.70 11.60
C ARG A 120 0.69 18.66 11.01
N ILE A 121 0.28 19.73 10.34
CA ILE A 121 -1.03 19.83 9.69
C ILE A 121 -1.11 18.85 8.51
N THR A 122 -0.08 18.81 7.66
CA THR A 122 0.02 17.86 6.54
C THR A 122 -0.05 16.43 7.05
N LEU A 123 0.75 16.07 8.05
CA LEU A 123 0.76 14.74 8.65
C LEU A 123 -0.61 14.38 9.24
N LEU A 124 -1.26 15.32 9.94
CA LEU A 124 -2.58 15.09 10.52
C LEU A 124 -3.64 14.83 9.44
N LYS A 125 -3.63 15.62 8.37
CA LYS A 125 -4.56 15.48 7.24
C LYS A 125 -4.37 14.15 6.53
N ASP A 126 -3.15 13.84 6.12
CA ASP A 126 -2.88 12.77 5.18
C ASP A 126 -2.79 11.39 5.85
N VAL A 127 -2.40 11.32 7.14
CA VAL A 127 -2.30 10.06 7.88
C VAL A 127 -3.55 9.75 8.71
N TRP A 128 -4.27 10.77 9.19
CA TRP A 128 -5.46 10.58 10.04
C TRP A 128 -6.78 10.94 9.37
N ASP A 129 -6.78 11.41 8.11
CA ASP A 129 -7.98 11.85 7.38
C ASP A 129 -8.78 12.94 8.13
N LYS A 130 -8.10 13.77 8.92
CA LYS A 130 -8.72 14.82 9.71
C LYS A 130 -8.42 16.20 9.13
N ASN A 131 -9.45 16.86 8.66
CA ASN A 131 -9.35 18.21 8.09
C ASN A 131 -9.36 19.34 9.11
N PHE A 132 -9.64 19.07 10.39
CA PHE A 132 -9.83 20.09 11.42
C PHE A 132 -9.19 19.72 12.74
N ASP A 133 -8.34 20.54 13.17
CA ASP A 133 -8.14 21.33 14.35
C ASP A 133 -8.18 20.66 15.73
N THR A 134 -7.27 21.15 16.56
CA THR A 134 -7.09 21.07 17.99
C THR A 134 -6.16 19.99 18.54
N ASN A 135 -5.82 18.92 17.83
CA ASN A 135 -4.90 17.91 18.37
C ASN A 135 -3.69 17.63 17.48
N THR A 136 -2.91 18.66 17.12
CA THR A 136 -1.58 18.45 16.51
C THR A 136 -0.66 17.63 17.41
N ASN A 137 -0.93 17.60 18.71
CA ASN A 137 -0.22 16.78 19.69
C ASN A 137 -0.30 15.27 19.39
N ILE A 138 -1.33 14.79 18.67
CA ILE A 138 -1.41 13.38 18.28
C ILE A 138 -0.26 13.00 17.35
N VAL A 139 0.13 13.89 16.44
CA VAL A 139 1.28 13.69 15.55
C VAL A 139 2.55 13.54 16.36
N ASP A 140 2.78 14.42 17.33
CA ASP A 140 3.97 14.41 18.18
C ASP A 140 4.05 13.12 19.01
N VAL A 141 2.92 12.64 19.51
CA VAL A 141 2.82 11.36 20.26
C VAL A 141 3.22 10.19 19.37
N TYR A 142 2.64 10.09 18.17
CA TYR A 142 2.94 8.97 17.27
C TYR A 142 4.35 9.05 16.67
N VAL A 143 4.87 10.23 16.41
CA VAL A 143 6.28 10.41 16.04
C VAL A 143 7.20 9.93 17.17
N ASN A 144 6.85 10.21 18.43
CA ASN A 144 7.61 9.71 19.56
C ASN A 144 7.54 8.16 19.66
N TYR A 145 6.35 7.55 19.45
CA TYR A 145 6.22 6.10 19.41
C TYR A 145 7.08 5.47 18.31
N LEU A 146 7.10 6.06 17.12
CA LEU A 146 7.98 5.60 16.06
C LEU A 146 9.45 5.73 16.43
N ARG A 147 9.88 6.89 16.97
CA ARG A 147 11.27 7.09 17.42
C ARG A 147 11.71 6.06 18.46
N VAL A 148 10.83 5.72 19.39
CA VAL A 148 11.12 4.66 20.36
C VAL A 148 11.37 3.32 19.67
N LYS A 149 10.63 3.00 18.63
CA LYS A 149 10.72 1.72 17.93
C LYS A 149 11.84 1.66 16.90
N ILE A 150 12.04 2.76 16.15
CA ILE A 150 12.96 2.74 15.02
C ILE A 150 14.27 3.49 15.29
N ASP A 151 14.31 4.40 16.24
CA ASP A 151 15.47 5.27 16.44
C ASP A 151 16.20 5.05 17.76
N ARG A 152 15.51 4.66 18.84
CA ARG A 152 16.08 4.68 20.19
C ARG A 152 17.37 3.89 20.32
N ASP A 153 17.38 2.67 19.79
CA ASP A 153 18.47 1.71 19.97
C ASP A 153 19.50 1.76 18.81
N PHE A 154 19.45 2.80 18.00
CA PHE A 154 20.35 3.02 16.87
C PHE A 154 21.08 4.36 17.01
N ASP A 155 22.36 4.40 16.66
CA ASP A 155 23.17 5.62 16.70
C ASP A 155 22.63 6.69 15.74
N LYS A 156 22.32 6.26 14.51
CA LYS A 156 21.78 7.12 13.48
C LYS A 156 20.26 7.22 13.63
N LYS A 157 19.78 8.44 13.87
CA LYS A 157 18.34 8.73 13.94
C LYS A 157 17.82 9.04 12.55
N LEU A 158 16.61 8.58 12.23
CA LEU A 158 16.00 8.80 10.92
C LEU A 158 14.91 9.86 10.94
N ILE A 159 14.20 10.02 12.06
CA ILE A 159 13.16 11.05 12.18
C ILE A 159 13.69 12.24 12.95
N HIS A 160 13.78 13.39 12.28
CA HIS A 160 14.28 14.64 12.86
C HIS A 160 13.15 15.66 13.01
N THR A 161 13.29 16.53 14.01
CA THR A 161 12.37 17.65 14.21
C THR A 161 12.88 18.87 13.45
N VAL A 162 12.00 19.44 12.64
CA VAL A 162 12.20 20.75 12.00
C VAL A 162 11.47 21.79 12.83
N VAL A 163 12.23 22.59 13.58
CA VAL A 163 11.68 23.57 14.52
C VAL A 163 10.75 24.55 13.80
N GLY A 164 9.56 24.77 14.37
CA GLY A 164 8.55 25.66 13.82
C GLY A 164 7.73 25.08 12.66
N LEU A 165 8.11 23.91 12.09
CA LEU A 165 7.40 23.30 10.96
C LEU A 165 6.81 21.93 11.34
N GLY A 166 7.64 20.96 11.67
CA GLY A 166 7.20 19.59 11.92
C GLY A 166 8.35 18.59 11.92
N TYR A 167 8.34 17.62 11.00
CA TYR A 167 9.28 16.52 11.00
C TYR A 167 9.81 16.22 9.59
N ILE A 168 10.99 15.63 9.53
CA ILE A 168 11.62 15.14 8.31
C ILE A 168 12.22 13.76 8.58
N MET A 169 12.10 12.85 7.61
CA MET A 169 12.85 11.60 7.59
C MET A 169 13.97 11.69 6.58
N ASN A 170 15.18 11.46 7.03
CA ASN A 170 16.36 11.40 6.18
C ASN A 170 17.44 10.50 6.79
N THR A 171 18.44 10.18 5.98
CA THR A 171 19.63 9.40 6.36
C THR A 171 20.76 10.29 6.87
#